data_24ccdf12b02056a57cba8adbc9ed03b0
#
_entry.id   24ccdf12b02056a57cba8adbc9ed03b0
#
_cell.length_a   1.000
_cell.length_b   1.000
_cell.length_c   1.000
_cell.angle_alpha   90.00
_cell.angle_beta   90.00
_cell.angle_gamma   90.00
#
_symmetry.space_group_name_H-M   'P 1'
#
loop_
_entity.id
_entity.type
_entity.pdbx_description
1 polymer ?
#
loop_
_entity_poly.entity_id
_entity_poly.type
_entity_poly.pdbx_seq_one_letter_code
_entity_poly.pdbx_strand_id
1 'polypeptide(L)'
;MADELGVYPGLVSHYFQTVDELVVAAFRHAVSTESAECYAAAAEGPTPLDRLRALLASLIGHERDGVSLLWLDAWSAFRHRAGLAAEVNRQMAVDKQRLGDLIADGVAEGQFHTADPMASAARIYAVVDGLAVLAAVGPDVDYTAVRDLVFTNAERELGVAAGGLHP
;
A
#
# COMPACT_ATOMS: atom_id res chain seq x y z
N MET A 1 17.19 -16.18 -13.29
CA MET A 1 16.38 -16.36 -12.04
C MET A 1 16.99 -17.41 -11.11
N ALA A 2 17.04 -18.72 -11.42
CA ALA A 2 17.71 -19.70 -10.54
C ALA A 2 19.20 -19.38 -10.34
N ASP A 3 19.89 -18.98 -11.40
CA ASP A 3 21.30 -18.57 -11.37
C ASP A 3 21.54 -17.31 -10.53
N GLU A 4 20.64 -16.34 -10.56
CA GLU A 4 20.71 -15.12 -9.75
C GLU A 4 20.52 -15.40 -8.25
N LEU A 5 19.72 -16.42 -7.92
CA LEU A 5 19.47 -16.85 -6.55
C LEU A 5 20.49 -17.87 -6.04
N GLY A 6 21.41 -18.33 -6.89
CA GLY A 6 22.42 -19.35 -6.55
C GLY A 6 21.82 -20.70 -6.19
N VAL A 7 20.61 -21.01 -6.68
CA VAL A 7 19.90 -22.28 -6.42
C VAL A 7 19.80 -23.14 -7.68
N TYR A 8 19.76 -24.46 -7.50
CA TYR A 8 19.57 -25.37 -8.62
C TYR A 8 18.19 -25.18 -9.27
N PRO A 9 18.09 -25.08 -10.62
CA PRO A 9 16.80 -24.93 -11.32
C PRO A 9 15.73 -25.92 -10.91
N GLY A 10 16.11 -27.18 -10.61
CA GLY A 10 15.21 -28.23 -10.12
C GLY A 10 14.58 -27.95 -8.75
N LEU A 11 15.21 -27.11 -7.92
CA LEU A 11 14.66 -26.73 -6.63
C LEU A 11 13.44 -25.82 -6.81
N VAL A 12 13.51 -24.84 -7.69
CA VAL A 12 12.40 -23.95 -8.00
C VAL A 12 11.21 -24.73 -8.55
N SER A 13 11.46 -25.66 -9.50
CA SER A 13 10.42 -26.52 -10.08
C SER A 13 9.81 -27.53 -9.08
N HIS A 14 10.49 -27.80 -7.97
CA HIS A 14 9.95 -28.66 -6.92
C HIS A 14 8.90 -27.93 -6.07
N TYR A 15 9.08 -26.63 -5.82
CA TYR A 15 8.17 -25.82 -5.01
C TYR A 15 7.04 -25.17 -5.81
N PHE A 16 7.28 -24.87 -7.08
CA PHE A 16 6.32 -24.18 -7.95
C PHE A 16 6.11 -25.01 -9.23
N GLN A 17 4.87 -25.46 -9.43
CA GLN A 17 4.52 -26.26 -10.60
C GLN A 17 4.47 -25.43 -11.87
N THR A 18 4.18 -24.10 -11.74
CA THR A 18 4.09 -23.16 -12.84
C THR A 18 4.83 -21.86 -12.54
N VAL A 19 5.21 -21.15 -13.59
CA VAL A 19 5.78 -19.80 -13.47
C VAL A 19 4.75 -18.83 -12.86
N ASP A 20 3.48 -19.04 -13.13
CA ASP A 20 2.40 -18.20 -12.57
C ASP A 20 2.32 -18.35 -11.05
N GLU A 21 2.44 -19.57 -10.51
CA GLU A 21 2.52 -19.78 -9.06
C GLU A 21 3.71 -19.07 -8.42
N LEU A 22 4.86 -19.13 -9.07
CA LEU A 22 6.06 -18.43 -8.61
C LEU A 22 5.86 -16.91 -8.60
N VAL A 23 5.28 -16.36 -9.67
CA VAL A 23 5.00 -14.91 -9.78
C VAL A 23 4.01 -14.46 -8.68
N VAL A 24 2.95 -15.22 -8.45
CA VAL A 24 1.97 -14.93 -7.39
C VAL A 24 2.62 -14.98 -6.00
N ALA A 25 3.46 -15.99 -5.74
CA ALA A 25 4.14 -16.11 -4.47
C ALA A 25 5.17 -14.99 -4.24
N ALA A 26 5.92 -14.61 -5.25
CA ALA A 26 6.89 -13.52 -5.21
C ALA A 26 6.20 -12.16 -4.98
N PHE A 27 5.12 -11.88 -5.71
CA PHE A 27 4.30 -10.69 -5.51
C PHE A 27 3.76 -10.62 -4.09
N ARG A 28 3.10 -11.70 -3.64
CA ARG A 28 2.57 -11.80 -2.27
C ARG A 28 3.64 -11.52 -1.22
N HIS A 29 4.79 -12.15 -1.34
CA HIS A 29 5.87 -11.99 -0.39
C HIS A 29 6.33 -10.54 -0.32
N ALA A 30 6.64 -9.92 -1.45
CA ALA A 30 7.14 -8.56 -1.52
C ALA A 30 6.14 -7.56 -0.92
N VAL A 31 4.88 -7.58 -1.40
CA VAL A 31 3.89 -6.58 -0.97
C VAL A 31 3.40 -6.80 0.46
N SER A 32 3.28 -8.07 0.93
CA SER A 32 2.86 -8.32 2.31
C SER A 32 3.96 -7.99 3.33
N THR A 33 5.23 -8.18 2.97
CA THR A 33 6.36 -7.83 3.83
C THR A 33 6.43 -6.31 3.98
N GLU A 34 6.42 -5.60 2.88
CA GLU A 34 6.46 -4.14 2.88
C GLU A 34 5.25 -3.52 3.61
N SER A 35 4.03 -4.00 3.34
CA SER A 35 2.83 -3.56 4.06
C SER A 35 2.97 -3.81 5.56
N ALA A 36 3.48 -4.99 5.96
CA ALA A 36 3.69 -5.29 7.38
C ALA A 36 4.70 -4.35 8.03
N GLU A 37 5.78 -4.00 7.35
CA GLU A 37 6.79 -3.05 7.82
C GLU A 37 6.21 -1.65 8.00
N CYS A 38 5.44 -1.14 7.02
CA CYS A 38 4.78 0.16 7.11
C CYS A 38 3.83 0.24 8.31
N TYR A 39 3.00 -0.78 8.49
CA TYR A 39 2.05 -0.83 9.62
C TYR A 39 2.74 -1.05 10.97
N ALA A 40 3.82 -1.83 11.02
CA ALA A 40 4.60 -2.01 12.24
C ALA A 40 5.27 -0.70 12.68
N ALA A 41 5.88 0.03 11.75
CA ALA A 41 6.47 1.35 12.04
C ALA A 41 5.40 2.36 12.48
N ALA A 42 4.24 2.37 11.84
CA ALA A 42 3.13 3.23 12.22
C ALA A 42 2.57 2.90 13.62
N ALA A 43 2.56 1.63 14.03
CA ALA A 43 2.04 1.19 15.32
C ALA A 43 2.82 1.76 16.53
N GLU A 44 4.03 2.26 16.34
CA GLU A 44 4.81 2.96 17.37
C GLU A 44 4.20 4.32 17.78
N GLY A 45 3.32 4.88 16.94
CA GLY A 45 2.63 6.14 17.23
C GLY A 45 1.72 6.00 18.47
N PRO A 46 1.76 6.97 19.41
CA PRO A 46 1.00 6.91 20.66
C PRO A 46 -0.52 7.03 20.46
N THR A 47 -0.94 7.72 19.41
CA THR A 47 -2.37 7.95 19.11
C THR A 47 -2.72 7.47 17.70
N PRO A 48 -4.01 7.18 17.40
CA PRO A 48 -4.45 6.89 16.03
C PRO A 48 -4.07 7.96 15.01
N LEU A 49 -4.08 9.23 15.39
CA LEU A 49 -3.63 10.34 14.55
C LEU A 49 -2.13 10.21 14.20
N ASP A 50 -1.29 9.92 15.21
CA ASP A 50 0.16 9.77 14.99
C ASP A 50 0.46 8.53 14.15
N ARG A 51 -0.27 7.43 14.40
CA ARG A 51 -0.15 6.19 13.60
C ARG A 51 -0.54 6.42 12.15
N LEU A 52 -1.65 7.15 11.90
CA LEU A 52 -2.07 7.46 10.54
C LEU A 52 -1.07 8.38 9.83
N ARG A 53 -0.56 9.41 10.53
CA ARG A 53 0.49 10.30 9.99
C ARG A 53 1.72 9.51 9.56
N ALA A 54 2.23 8.64 10.43
CA ALA A 54 3.40 7.81 10.15
C ALA A 54 3.13 6.83 9.00
N LEU A 55 1.95 6.20 8.97
CA LEU A 55 1.54 5.30 7.89
C LEU A 55 1.51 6.02 6.54
N LEU A 56 0.83 7.17 6.45
CA LEU A 56 0.73 7.92 5.21
C LEU A 56 2.11 8.38 4.73
N ALA A 57 2.96 8.88 5.62
CA ALA A 57 4.34 9.26 5.29
C ALA A 57 5.13 8.07 4.72
N SER A 58 5.01 6.89 5.33
CA SER A 58 5.64 5.66 4.85
C SER A 58 5.08 5.23 3.49
N LEU A 59 3.75 5.28 3.30
CA LEU A 59 3.09 4.86 2.06
C LEU A 59 3.45 5.71 0.84
N ILE A 60 3.93 6.94 1.02
CA ILE A 60 4.34 7.86 -0.05
C ILE A 60 5.84 8.15 -0.06
N GLY A 61 6.63 7.42 0.72
CA GLY A 61 8.08 7.53 0.76
C GLY A 61 8.76 7.08 -0.53
N HIS A 62 9.90 7.68 -0.88
CA HIS A 62 10.69 7.30 -2.07
C HIS A 62 11.24 5.87 -1.99
N GLU A 63 11.44 5.35 -0.78
CA GLU A 63 11.85 3.97 -0.55
C GLU A 63 10.86 2.95 -1.11
N ARG A 64 9.61 3.35 -1.39
CA ARG A 64 8.57 2.50 -1.98
C ARG A 64 8.54 2.47 -3.50
N ASP A 65 9.39 3.22 -4.19
CA ASP A 65 9.34 3.31 -5.66
C ASP A 65 9.42 1.92 -6.32
N GLY A 66 10.24 1.01 -5.78
CA GLY A 66 10.34 -0.37 -6.27
C GLY A 66 9.05 -1.18 -6.09
N VAL A 67 8.35 -1.02 -4.96
CA VAL A 67 7.07 -1.68 -4.70
C VAL A 67 5.96 -1.07 -5.53
N SER A 68 5.98 0.24 -5.75
CA SER A 68 5.05 0.94 -6.65
C SER A 68 5.13 0.41 -8.08
N LEU A 69 6.34 0.17 -8.60
CA LEU A 69 6.54 -0.47 -9.90
C LEU A 69 5.99 -1.91 -9.93
N LEU A 70 6.20 -2.67 -8.85
CA LEU A 70 5.68 -4.03 -8.74
C LEU A 70 4.14 -4.06 -8.75
N TRP A 71 3.48 -3.13 -8.08
CA TRP A 71 2.03 -2.97 -8.14
C TRP A 71 1.56 -2.62 -9.55
N LEU A 72 2.23 -1.70 -10.24
CA LEU A 72 1.89 -1.31 -11.60
C LEU A 72 1.99 -2.49 -12.57
N ASP A 73 3.07 -3.28 -12.47
CA ASP A 73 3.25 -4.50 -13.26
C ASP A 73 2.15 -5.53 -12.96
N ALA A 74 1.78 -5.71 -11.68
CA ALA A 74 0.72 -6.62 -11.28
C ALA A 74 -0.64 -6.17 -11.82
N TRP A 75 -0.99 -4.89 -11.77
CA TRP A 75 -2.21 -4.33 -12.35
C TRP A 75 -2.24 -4.46 -13.88
N SER A 76 -1.10 -4.27 -14.54
CA SER A 76 -0.99 -4.50 -16.00
C SER A 76 -1.25 -5.96 -16.37
N ALA A 77 -0.70 -6.90 -15.60
CA ALA A 77 -0.84 -8.33 -15.82
C ALA A 77 -2.19 -8.90 -15.34
N PHE A 78 -2.94 -8.17 -14.54
CA PHE A 78 -4.21 -8.57 -13.90
C PHE A 78 -5.21 -9.21 -14.89
N ARG A 79 -5.34 -8.67 -16.09
CA ARG A 79 -6.33 -9.12 -17.10
C ARG A 79 -5.97 -10.45 -17.75
N HIS A 80 -4.73 -10.91 -17.61
CA HIS A 80 -4.22 -12.08 -18.31
C HIS A 80 -3.75 -13.20 -17.37
N ARG A 81 -3.70 -12.95 -16.04
CA ARG A 81 -3.24 -13.90 -15.01
C ARG A 81 -4.22 -13.96 -13.85
N ALA A 82 -5.17 -14.89 -13.91
CA ALA A 82 -6.25 -14.99 -12.92
C ALA A 82 -5.74 -15.19 -11.48
N GLY A 83 -4.68 -15.98 -11.30
CA GLY A 83 -4.06 -16.19 -9.98
C GLY A 83 -3.45 -14.90 -9.40
N LEU A 84 -2.77 -14.10 -10.23
CA LEU A 84 -2.23 -12.82 -9.81
C LEU A 84 -3.36 -11.81 -9.53
N ALA A 85 -4.42 -11.81 -10.34
CA ALA A 85 -5.59 -10.97 -10.11
C ALA A 85 -6.25 -11.25 -8.74
N ALA A 86 -6.41 -12.53 -8.40
CA ALA A 86 -6.94 -12.91 -7.10
C ALA A 86 -6.06 -12.43 -5.94
N GLU A 87 -4.73 -12.55 -6.08
CA GLU A 87 -3.79 -12.11 -5.06
C GLU A 87 -3.75 -10.59 -4.91
N VAL A 88 -3.75 -9.84 -6.01
CA VAL A 88 -3.85 -8.37 -6.01
C VAL A 88 -5.10 -7.92 -5.25
N ASN A 89 -6.27 -8.47 -5.58
CA ASN A 89 -7.52 -8.14 -4.90
C ASN A 89 -7.48 -8.49 -3.41
N ARG A 90 -6.89 -9.63 -3.07
CA ARG A 90 -6.73 -10.05 -1.68
C ARG A 90 -5.87 -9.05 -0.90
N GLN A 91 -4.72 -8.65 -1.44
CA GLN A 91 -3.81 -7.72 -0.78
C GLN A 91 -4.45 -6.33 -0.61
N MET A 92 -5.07 -5.80 -1.66
CA MET A 92 -5.82 -4.52 -1.58
C MET A 92 -6.92 -4.57 -0.51
N ALA A 93 -7.62 -5.72 -0.36
CA ALA A 93 -8.64 -5.88 0.68
C ALA A 93 -8.02 -5.89 2.09
N VAL A 94 -6.87 -6.55 2.27
CA VAL A 94 -6.15 -6.58 3.56
C VAL A 94 -5.68 -5.18 3.95
N ASP A 95 -5.06 -4.45 3.05
CA ASP A 95 -4.54 -3.11 3.33
C ASP A 95 -5.67 -2.13 3.62
N LYS A 96 -6.76 -2.19 2.83
CA LYS A 96 -7.95 -1.39 3.10
C LYS A 96 -8.58 -1.71 4.46
N GLN A 97 -8.65 -3.00 4.85
CA GLN A 97 -9.19 -3.39 6.15
C GLN A 97 -8.33 -2.83 7.29
N ARG A 98 -7.01 -2.98 7.22
CA ARG A 98 -6.09 -2.44 8.23
C ARG A 98 -6.21 -0.93 8.42
N LEU A 99 -6.30 -0.18 7.32
CA LEU A 99 -6.51 1.26 7.39
C LEU A 99 -7.90 1.60 7.95
N GLY A 100 -8.93 0.85 7.54
CA GLY A 100 -10.29 1.00 8.06
C GLY A 100 -10.35 0.78 9.57
N ASP A 101 -9.64 -0.25 10.08
CA ASP A 101 -9.56 -0.54 11.52
C ASP A 101 -8.85 0.60 12.26
N LEU A 102 -7.72 1.10 11.75
CA LEU A 102 -7.02 2.25 12.33
C LEU A 102 -7.91 3.52 12.36
N ILE A 103 -8.69 3.76 11.31
CA ILE A 103 -9.63 4.88 11.26
C ILE A 103 -10.76 4.67 12.28
N ALA A 104 -11.28 3.44 12.41
CA ALA A 104 -12.32 3.14 13.40
C ALA A 104 -11.83 3.35 14.83
N ASP A 105 -10.59 2.97 15.14
CA ASP A 105 -9.96 3.26 16.42
C ASP A 105 -9.90 4.78 16.69
N GLY A 106 -9.48 5.57 15.70
CA GLY A 106 -9.45 7.03 15.81
C GLY A 106 -10.82 7.68 15.96
N VAL A 107 -11.86 7.11 15.35
CA VAL A 107 -13.25 7.54 15.58
C VAL A 107 -13.68 7.23 17.01
N ALA A 108 -13.37 6.04 17.50
CA ALA A 108 -13.70 5.63 18.88
C ALA A 108 -13.00 6.52 19.93
N GLU A 109 -11.79 6.99 19.65
CA GLU A 109 -11.03 7.91 20.50
C GLU A 109 -11.39 9.39 20.27
N GLY A 110 -12.30 9.70 19.35
CA GLY A 110 -12.74 11.08 19.05
C GLY A 110 -11.72 11.92 18.28
N GLN A 111 -10.71 11.30 17.69
CA GLN A 111 -9.68 11.97 16.88
C GLN A 111 -10.08 12.10 15.41
N PHE A 112 -10.93 11.21 14.91
CA PHE A 112 -11.43 11.21 13.55
C PHE A 112 -12.97 11.33 13.52
N HIS A 113 -13.50 11.90 12.43
CA HIS A 113 -14.92 12.08 12.20
C HIS A 113 -15.28 11.56 10.80
N THR A 114 -15.78 10.36 10.72
CA THR A 114 -16.34 9.77 9.51
C THR A 114 -17.48 8.83 9.85
N ALA A 115 -18.49 8.76 8.98
CA ALA A 115 -19.61 7.83 9.15
C ALA A 115 -19.28 6.40 8.70
N ASP A 116 -18.25 6.23 7.84
CA ASP A 116 -17.85 4.94 7.27
C ASP A 116 -16.33 4.87 7.15
N PRO A 117 -15.64 4.31 8.17
CA PRO A 117 -14.19 4.13 8.16
C PRO A 117 -13.67 3.35 6.95
N MET A 118 -14.41 2.33 6.50
CA MET A 118 -13.99 1.51 5.37
C MET A 118 -14.09 2.26 4.04
N ALA A 119 -15.11 3.08 3.85
CA ALA A 119 -15.23 3.94 2.69
C ALA A 119 -14.15 5.03 2.69
N SER A 120 -13.84 5.61 3.85
CA SER A 120 -12.74 6.58 3.98
C SER A 120 -11.39 5.94 3.66
N ALA A 121 -11.12 4.73 4.18
CA ALA A 121 -9.92 3.97 3.83
C ALA A 121 -9.79 3.72 2.32
N ALA A 122 -10.89 3.34 1.67
CA ALA A 122 -10.89 3.11 0.22
C ALA A 122 -10.58 4.40 -0.56
N ARG A 123 -11.11 5.55 -0.15
CA ARG A 123 -10.84 6.85 -0.79
C ARG A 123 -9.42 7.33 -0.55
N ILE A 124 -8.86 7.11 0.63
CA ILE A 124 -7.46 7.45 0.93
C ILE A 124 -6.53 6.58 0.07
N TYR A 125 -6.75 5.26 0.02
CA TYR A 125 -5.93 4.37 -0.82
C TYR A 125 -6.02 4.72 -2.31
N ALA A 126 -7.18 5.14 -2.82
CA ALA A 126 -7.31 5.56 -4.22
C ALA A 126 -6.39 6.74 -4.57
N VAL A 127 -6.11 7.64 -3.62
CA VAL A 127 -5.16 8.74 -3.82
C VAL A 127 -3.71 8.24 -3.71
N VAL A 128 -3.42 7.37 -2.76
CA VAL A 128 -2.09 6.72 -2.62
C VAL A 128 -1.73 5.92 -3.86
N ASP A 129 -2.64 5.09 -4.36
CA ASP A 129 -2.46 4.30 -5.58
C ASP A 129 -2.26 5.18 -6.82
N GLY A 130 -3.02 6.28 -6.92
CA GLY A 130 -2.84 7.28 -7.97
C GLY A 130 -1.46 7.92 -7.95
N LEU A 131 -0.94 8.24 -6.77
CA LEU A 131 0.42 8.75 -6.62
C LEU A 131 1.47 7.69 -7.03
N ALA A 132 1.29 6.43 -6.62
CA ALA A 132 2.18 5.33 -6.98
C ALA A 132 2.29 5.15 -8.51
N VAL A 133 1.15 5.26 -9.23
CA VAL A 133 1.14 5.22 -10.71
C VAL A 133 1.91 6.41 -11.29
N LEU A 134 1.71 7.62 -10.78
CA LEU A 134 2.42 8.81 -11.26
C LEU A 134 3.92 8.69 -11.02
N ALA A 135 4.33 8.21 -9.84
CA ALA A 135 5.73 7.98 -9.50
C ALA A 135 6.42 6.98 -10.44
N ALA A 136 5.69 5.96 -10.88
CA ALA A 136 6.21 4.94 -11.78
C ALA A 136 6.32 5.41 -13.25
N VAL A 137 5.53 6.41 -13.68
CA VAL A 137 5.38 6.76 -15.11
C VAL A 137 6.27 7.92 -15.55
N GLY A 138 6.76 8.79 -14.67
CA GLY A 138 7.55 9.92 -15.16
C GLY A 138 8.39 10.67 -14.13
N PRO A 139 9.66 10.95 -14.45
CA PRO A 139 10.57 11.70 -13.58
C PRO A 139 10.25 13.22 -13.53
N ASP A 140 9.35 13.73 -14.37
CA ASP A 140 9.11 15.17 -14.55
C ASP A 140 7.87 15.69 -13.78
N VAL A 141 7.23 14.86 -12.95
CA VAL A 141 6.07 15.28 -12.14
C VAL A 141 6.56 15.95 -10.86
N ASP A 142 6.01 17.12 -10.52
CA ASP A 142 6.20 17.70 -9.19
C ASP A 142 5.48 16.83 -8.12
N TYR A 143 6.22 15.88 -7.59
CA TYR A 143 5.70 14.97 -6.58
C TYR A 143 5.34 15.65 -5.26
N THR A 144 5.87 16.82 -4.95
CA THR A 144 5.59 17.54 -3.71
C THR A 144 4.12 17.88 -3.62
N ALA A 145 3.56 18.50 -4.68
CA ALA A 145 2.14 18.87 -4.72
C ALA A 145 1.21 17.64 -4.67
N VAL A 146 1.63 16.52 -5.27
CA VAL A 146 0.81 15.29 -5.28
C VAL A 146 0.89 14.55 -3.94
N ARG A 147 2.04 14.58 -3.28
CA ARG A 147 2.19 14.04 -1.91
C ARG A 147 1.34 14.78 -0.91
N ASP A 148 1.31 16.11 -0.96
CA ASP A 148 0.45 16.94 -0.12
C ASP A 148 -1.03 16.58 -0.30
N LEU A 149 -1.43 16.14 -1.49
CA LEU A 149 -2.80 15.71 -1.76
C LEU A 149 -3.20 14.50 -0.91
N VAL A 150 -2.29 13.56 -0.65
CA VAL A 150 -2.58 12.38 0.18
C VAL A 150 -2.97 12.81 1.59
N PHE A 151 -2.17 13.69 2.22
CA PHE A 151 -2.46 14.21 3.55
C PHE A 151 -3.73 15.07 3.56
N THR A 152 -3.85 16.02 2.65
CA THR A 152 -5.01 16.90 2.55
C THR A 152 -6.31 16.12 2.31
N ASN A 153 -6.26 15.05 1.48
CA ASN A 153 -7.41 14.18 1.27
C ASN A 153 -7.78 13.42 2.54
N ALA A 154 -6.81 12.84 3.24
CA ALA A 154 -7.05 12.11 4.48
C ALA A 154 -7.62 13.04 5.58
N GLU A 155 -7.10 14.26 5.72
CA GLU A 155 -7.62 15.27 6.63
C GLU A 155 -9.09 15.60 6.37
N ARG A 156 -9.46 15.81 5.11
CA ARG A 156 -10.85 16.08 4.71
C ARG A 156 -11.78 14.90 4.96
N GLU A 157 -11.33 13.69 4.62
CA GLU A 157 -12.10 12.45 4.82
C GLU A 157 -12.37 12.15 6.29
N LEU A 158 -11.45 12.54 7.17
CA LEU A 158 -11.49 12.20 8.59
C LEU A 158 -11.81 13.38 9.51
N GLY A 159 -12.11 14.55 8.95
CA GLY A 159 -12.43 15.76 9.75
C GLY A 159 -11.25 16.23 10.60
N VAL A 160 -10.02 15.93 10.21
CA VAL A 160 -8.81 16.41 10.87
C VAL A 160 -8.52 17.84 10.42
N ALA A 161 -8.03 18.67 11.33
CA ALA A 161 -7.63 20.03 11.00
C ALA A 161 -6.52 20.06 9.94
N ALA A 162 -6.55 21.07 9.06
CA ALA A 162 -5.54 21.23 8.01
C ALA A 162 -4.13 21.28 8.62
N GLY A 163 -3.21 20.50 8.06
CA GLY A 163 -1.85 20.32 8.55
C GLY A 163 -1.71 19.31 9.70
N GLY A 164 -2.81 18.74 10.19
CA GLY A 164 -2.79 17.79 11.31
C GLY A 164 -2.15 16.45 10.99
N LEU A 165 -2.16 16.04 9.72
CA LEU A 165 -1.53 14.79 9.25
C LEU A 165 -0.18 15.02 8.53
N HIS A 166 0.19 16.26 8.26
CA HIS A 166 1.49 16.55 7.65
C HIS A 166 2.64 16.20 8.62
N PRO A 167 3.78 15.65 8.12
CA PRO A 167 4.93 15.32 8.94
C PRO A 167 5.64 16.54 9.53
#